data_9266220efee40302f0266d82a88dc443
#
_entry.id   9266220efee40302f0266d82a88dc443
#
_cell.length_a   1.000
_cell.length_b   1.000
_cell.length_c   1.000
_cell.angle_alpha   90.00
_cell.angle_beta   90.00
_cell.angle_gamma   90.00
#
_symmetry.space_group_name_H-M   'P 1'
#
loop_
_entity.id
_entity.type
_entity.pdbx_description
1 polymer ?
#
loop_
_entity_poly.entity_id
_entity_poly.type
_entity_poly.pdbx_seq_one_letter_code
_entity_poly.pdbx_strand_id
1 'polypeptide(L)'
;MDLKIDVSQEELRTMLRIRHDQLDEELQQLKAAYLSDIAMCGVRRIPEDPALAKACLRLYLRWQENYNGEADRYKTAYEGTKIAMSLAEEYRGVT
;
A
#
# COMPACT_ATOMS: atom_id res chain seq x y z
N MET A 1 -12.71 -9.54 8.51
CA MET A 1 -12.27 -8.32 9.20
C MET A 1 -11.45 -7.47 8.25
N ASP A 2 -11.82 -6.22 8.12
CA ASP A 2 -11.15 -5.34 7.16
C ASP A 2 -9.94 -4.66 7.78
N LEU A 3 -8.84 -4.68 7.05
CA LEU A 3 -7.67 -3.91 7.44
C LEU A 3 -7.92 -2.42 7.20
N LYS A 4 -7.30 -1.60 8.04
CA LYS A 4 -7.36 -0.16 7.89
C LYS A 4 -5.96 0.41 8.04
N ILE A 5 -5.67 1.43 7.23
CA ILE A 5 -4.40 2.14 7.32
C ILE A 5 -4.70 3.64 7.42
N ASP A 6 -4.05 4.30 8.35
CA ASP A 6 -4.25 5.73 8.58
C ASP A 6 -3.37 6.53 7.63
N VAL A 7 -3.89 6.77 6.43
CA VAL A 7 -3.19 7.53 5.40
C VAL A 7 -4.17 8.57 4.86
N SER A 8 -3.80 9.83 4.98
CA SER A 8 -4.65 10.93 4.50
C SER A 8 -4.65 10.99 2.97
N GLN A 9 -5.64 11.70 2.43
CA GLN A 9 -5.69 11.96 0.99
C GLN A 9 -4.43 12.67 0.50
N GLU A 10 -3.94 13.62 1.28
CA GLU A 10 -2.73 14.35 0.95
C GLU A 10 -1.51 13.42 0.90
N GLU A 11 -1.41 12.49 1.84
CA GLU A 11 -0.33 11.50 1.81
C GLU A 11 -0.39 10.62 0.57
N LEU A 12 -1.60 10.24 0.14
CA LEU A 12 -1.76 9.43 -1.08
C LEU A 12 -1.25 10.20 -2.30
N ARG A 13 -1.59 11.49 -2.41
CA ARG A 13 -1.09 12.33 -3.50
C ARG A 13 0.42 12.43 -3.46
N THR A 14 0.98 12.62 -2.28
CA THR A 14 2.42 12.75 -2.10
C THR A 14 3.17 11.49 -2.53
N MET A 15 2.59 10.32 -2.32
CA MET A 15 3.19 9.06 -2.73
C MET A 15 3.43 9.00 -4.24
N LEU A 16 2.62 9.71 -5.02
CA LEU A 16 2.75 9.82 -6.46
C LEU A 16 3.28 11.19 -6.92
N ARG A 17 3.61 12.06 -5.96
CA ARG A 17 4.10 13.41 -6.23
C ARG A 17 3.15 14.25 -7.08
N ILE A 18 1.84 14.07 -6.88
CA ILE A 18 0.84 14.86 -7.56
C ILE A 18 0.28 15.93 -6.63
N ARG A 19 -0.16 17.05 -7.21
CA ARG A 19 -0.63 18.21 -6.45
C ARG A 19 -2.09 18.57 -6.72
N HIS A 20 -2.75 17.83 -7.62
CA HIS A 20 -4.16 18.07 -7.95
C HIS A 20 -5.01 16.98 -7.31
N ASP A 21 -6.32 17.18 -7.34
CA ASP A 21 -7.27 16.27 -6.72
C ASP A 21 -8.02 15.37 -7.71
N GLN A 22 -7.61 15.38 -8.97
CA GLN A 22 -8.32 14.66 -10.02
C GLN A 22 -8.30 13.14 -9.86
N LEU A 23 -7.29 12.62 -9.15
CA LEU A 23 -7.17 11.17 -8.94
C LEU A 23 -7.61 10.74 -7.53
N ASP A 24 -8.16 11.65 -6.73
CA ASP A 24 -8.45 11.34 -5.33
C ASP A 24 -9.34 10.13 -5.15
N GLU A 25 -10.40 10.01 -5.93
CA GLU A 25 -11.32 8.87 -5.82
C GLU A 25 -10.62 7.58 -6.25
N GLU A 26 -9.85 7.63 -7.34
CA GLU A 26 -9.09 6.49 -7.80
C GLU A 26 -8.06 6.04 -6.77
N LEU A 27 -7.38 6.99 -6.12
CA LEU A 27 -6.39 6.66 -5.09
C LEU A 27 -7.04 5.99 -3.88
N GLN A 28 -8.26 6.41 -3.50
CA GLN A 28 -8.98 5.75 -2.42
C GLN A 28 -9.36 4.32 -2.81
N GLN A 29 -9.77 4.11 -4.04
CA GLN A 29 -10.09 2.77 -4.53
C GLN A 29 -8.85 1.88 -4.57
N LEU A 30 -7.72 2.43 -4.99
CA LEU A 30 -6.46 1.69 -5.00
C LEU A 30 -5.99 1.36 -3.58
N LYS A 31 -6.18 2.27 -2.64
CA LYS A 31 -5.86 2.00 -1.24
C LYS A 31 -6.68 0.81 -0.72
N ALA A 32 -7.98 0.79 -1.03
CA ALA A 32 -8.84 -0.30 -0.62
C ALA A 32 -8.41 -1.62 -1.27
N ALA A 33 -8.07 -1.59 -2.55
CA ALA A 33 -7.59 -2.77 -3.25
C ALA A 33 -6.27 -3.29 -2.66
N TYR A 34 -5.37 -2.38 -2.30
CA TYR A 34 -4.13 -2.73 -1.65
C TYR A 34 -4.38 -3.47 -0.32
N LEU A 35 -5.27 -2.94 0.51
CA LEU A 35 -5.57 -3.57 1.80
C LEU A 35 -6.14 -4.97 1.61
N SER A 36 -6.98 -5.17 0.60
CA SER A 36 -7.50 -6.49 0.27
C SER A 36 -6.40 -7.44 -0.19
N ASP A 37 -5.47 -6.94 -1.00
CA ASP A 37 -4.39 -7.77 -1.53
C ASP A 37 -3.45 -8.25 -0.42
N ILE A 38 -3.06 -7.36 0.49
CA ILE A 38 -2.17 -7.76 1.58
C ILE A 38 -2.88 -8.67 2.58
N ALA A 39 -4.19 -8.50 2.77
CA ALA A 39 -4.96 -9.40 3.61
C ALA A 39 -4.96 -10.82 3.03
N MET A 40 -5.09 -10.94 1.72
CA MET A 40 -5.04 -12.23 1.04
C MET A 40 -3.66 -12.88 1.15
N CYS A 41 -2.62 -12.06 1.31
CA CYS A 41 -1.24 -12.54 1.44
C CYS A 41 -0.91 -13.00 2.87
N GLY A 42 -1.79 -12.73 3.82
CA GLY A 42 -1.58 -13.18 5.20
C GLY A 42 -1.42 -12.07 6.23
N VAL A 43 -1.50 -10.80 5.80
CA VAL A 43 -1.45 -9.68 6.73
C VAL A 43 -2.78 -9.61 7.49
N ARG A 44 -2.72 -9.64 8.81
CA ARG A 44 -3.92 -9.67 9.66
C ARG A 44 -4.16 -8.37 10.40
N ARG A 45 -3.14 -7.51 10.51
CA ARG A 45 -3.27 -6.24 11.18
C ARG A 45 -2.24 -5.24 10.65
N ILE A 46 -2.57 -3.96 10.79
CA ILE A 46 -1.62 -2.87 10.55
C ILE A 46 -1.20 -2.35 11.92
N PRO A 47 0.08 -2.40 12.27
CA PRO A 47 0.52 -1.95 13.59
C PRO A 47 0.39 -0.44 13.75
N GLU A 48 0.55 0.02 14.98
CA GLU A 48 0.45 1.44 15.31
C GLU A 48 1.48 2.27 14.56
N ASP A 49 2.69 1.73 14.37
CA ASP A 49 3.69 2.33 13.49
C ASP A 49 3.62 1.63 12.13
N PRO A 50 2.89 2.18 11.16
CA PRO A 50 2.64 1.51 9.89
C PRO A 50 3.66 1.87 8.80
N ALA A 51 4.89 2.20 9.17
CA ALA A 51 5.89 2.67 8.20
C ALA A 51 6.09 1.69 7.04
N LEU A 52 6.21 0.39 7.33
CA LEU A 52 6.39 -0.62 6.28
C LEU A 52 5.14 -0.73 5.40
N ALA A 53 3.96 -0.71 6.03
CA ALA A 53 2.71 -0.77 5.28
C ALA A 53 2.54 0.45 4.38
N LYS A 54 2.94 1.64 4.84
CA LYS A 54 2.89 2.85 4.02
C LYS A 54 3.87 2.79 2.85
N ALA A 55 5.07 2.28 3.10
CA ALA A 55 6.07 2.11 2.03
C ALA A 55 5.56 1.13 0.98
N CYS A 56 4.93 0.04 1.40
CA CYS A 56 4.35 -0.95 0.50
C CYS A 56 3.20 -0.36 -0.31
N LEU A 57 2.35 0.44 0.33
CA LEU A 57 1.26 1.14 -0.36
C LEU A 57 1.79 2.08 -1.44
N ARG A 58 2.86 2.81 -1.16
CA ARG A 58 3.48 3.69 -2.15
C ARG A 58 3.91 2.91 -3.38
N LEU A 59 4.52 1.74 -3.17
CA LEU A 59 4.94 0.88 -4.29
C LEU A 59 3.73 0.41 -5.09
N TYR A 60 2.66 0.02 -4.40
CA TYR A 60 1.43 -0.41 -5.04
C TYR A 60 0.85 0.70 -5.92
N LEU A 61 0.74 1.91 -5.39
CA LEU A 61 0.20 3.04 -6.15
C LEU A 61 1.06 3.36 -7.37
N ARG A 62 2.38 3.35 -7.22
CA ARG A 62 3.29 3.63 -8.33
C ARG A 62 3.21 2.57 -9.41
N TRP A 63 3.02 1.32 -9.02
CA TRP A 63 2.79 0.26 -9.98
C TRP A 63 1.50 0.48 -10.76
N GLN A 64 0.40 0.68 -10.04
CA GLN A 64 -0.92 0.80 -10.68
C GLN A 64 -1.04 2.04 -11.57
N GLU A 65 -0.35 3.14 -11.19
CA GLU A 65 -0.39 4.39 -11.96
C GLU A 65 0.75 4.50 -12.97
N ASN A 66 1.52 3.44 -13.16
CA ASN A 66 2.65 3.40 -14.11
C ASN A 66 3.58 4.61 -13.91
N TYR A 67 3.96 4.84 -12.65
CA TYR A 67 4.75 6.01 -12.28
C TYR A 67 6.07 6.04 -13.05
N ASN A 68 6.35 7.14 -13.75
CA ASN A 68 7.52 7.32 -14.61
C ASN A 68 7.69 6.24 -15.68
N GLY A 69 6.62 5.52 -16.04
CA GLY A 69 6.69 4.44 -17.02
C GLY A 69 7.42 3.20 -16.50
N GLU A 70 7.56 3.07 -15.17
CA GLU A 70 8.33 1.98 -14.55
C GLU A 70 7.46 1.01 -13.77
N ALA A 71 6.24 0.73 -14.25
CA ALA A 71 5.29 -0.12 -13.54
C ALA A 71 5.88 -1.48 -13.13
N ASP A 72 6.61 -2.14 -14.02
CA ASP A 72 7.16 -3.46 -13.73
C ASP A 72 8.15 -3.43 -12.58
N ARG A 73 8.95 -2.38 -12.49
CA ARG A 73 9.90 -2.19 -11.40
C ARG A 73 9.18 -2.07 -10.06
N TYR A 74 8.12 -1.27 -10.03
CA TYR A 74 7.36 -1.07 -8.80
C TYR A 74 6.55 -2.30 -8.42
N LYS A 75 6.06 -3.06 -9.40
CA LYS A 75 5.37 -4.32 -9.15
C LYS A 75 6.30 -5.32 -8.46
N THR A 76 7.50 -5.48 -8.98
CA THR A 76 8.49 -6.40 -8.39
C THR A 76 8.83 -6.01 -6.96
N ALA A 77 9.08 -4.71 -6.72
CA ALA A 77 9.38 -4.20 -5.39
C ALA A 77 8.19 -4.38 -4.45
N TYR A 78 6.98 -4.13 -4.94
CA TYR A 78 5.76 -4.30 -4.16
C TYR A 78 5.60 -5.76 -3.71
N GLU A 79 5.74 -6.70 -4.63
CA GLU A 79 5.54 -8.11 -4.32
C GLU A 79 6.55 -8.61 -3.29
N GLY A 80 7.81 -8.20 -3.41
CA GLY A 80 8.82 -8.54 -2.42
C GLY A 80 8.53 -7.96 -1.04
N THR A 81 8.14 -6.69 -1.00
CA THR A 81 7.81 -6.02 0.26
C THR A 81 6.57 -6.62 0.90
N LYS A 82 5.55 -6.94 0.09
CA LYS A 82 4.33 -7.56 0.58
C LYS A 82 4.63 -8.90 1.26
N ILE A 83 5.48 -9.72 0.66
CA ILE A 83 5.85 -11.01 1.23
C ILE A 83 6.59 -10.80 2.56
N ALA A 84 7.56 -9.89 2.59
CA ALA A 84 8.30 -9.60 3.82
C ALA A 84 7.35 -9.14 4.92
N MET A 85 6.39 -8.28 4.58
CA MET A 85 5.41 -7.78 5.54
C MET A 85 4.54 -8.90 6.07
N SER A 86 4.12 -9.84 5.21
CA SER A 86 3.25 -10.94 5.61
C SER A 86 3.96 -11.91 6.56
N LEU A 87 5.29 -11.91 6.59
CA LEU A 87 6.08 -12.76 7.48
C LEU A 87 6.45 -12.07 8.79
N ALA A 88 6.26 -10.76 8.90
CA ALA A 88 6.58 -10.02 10.10
C ALA A 88 5.50 -10.22 11.17
N GLU A 89 5.91 -10.54 12.40
CA GLU A 89 4.98 -10.84 13.49
C GLU A 89 3.97 -9.73 13.73
N GLU A 90 4.41 -8.48 13.69
CA GLU A 90 3.56 -7.33 13.93
C GLU A 90 2.44 -7.17 12.90
N TYR A 91 2.60 -7.75 11.72
CA TYR A 91 1.58 -7.72 10.67
C TYR A 91 0.75 -8.99 10.60
N ARG A 92 1.22 -10.08 11.21
CA ARG A 92 0.49 -11.35 11.21
C ARG A 92 -0.61 -11.40 12.26
N GLY A 93 -0.52 -10.55 13.27
CA GLY A 93 -1.48 -10.56 14.35
C GLY A 93 -1.48 -11.85 15.16
N VAL A 94 -0.37 -12.55 15.19
CA VAL A 94 -0.23 -13.79 15.94
C VAL A 94 0.02 -13.45 17.40
N THR A 95 -0.67 -14.12 18.27
CA THR A 95 -0.49 -14.00 19.71
C THR A 95 0.26 -15.20 20.25
#